data_33fb5d61f22257e59828574e5c405210
#
_entry.id   33fb5d61f22257e59828574e5c405210
#
_cell.length_a   1.000
_cell.length_b   1.000
_cell.length_c   1.000
_cell.angle_alpha   90.00
_cell.angle_beta   90.00
_cell.angle_gamma   90.00
#
_symmetry.space_group_name_H-M   'P 1'
#
loop_
_entity.id
_entity.type
_entity.pdbx_description
1 polymer ?
#
loop_
_entity_poly.entity_id
_entity_poly.type
_entity_poly.pdbx_seq_one_letter_code
_entity_poly.pdbx_strand_id
1 'polypeptide(L)'
;MKAVVVYEVGGVDKLMYQDVPMPSVKPGWSLVKVKGFGINRSEIFTRNGYSESVRFPRILGIECVGVIEKSTDEKRLPPRTKVVSIMGEMGRDFDGSYAEYVLLPNEQIYTVRTDLSWPIMAAIPETYHTAFGTLQNLKVENGDTVLVRGATSGVGVAFAKLLKARYSKVQLYGSTRSMNKREQLLAA
;
A
#
# COMPACT_ATOMS: atom_id res chain seq x y z
N MET A 1 -11.38 -17.68 7.26
CA MET A 1 -10.10 -17.18 6.73
C MET A 1 -9.22 -16.70 7.87
N LYS A 2 -7.91 -16.72 7.70
CA LYS A 2 -6.98 -16.13 8.66
C LYS A 2 -6.92 -14.61 8.47
N ALA A 3 -6.88 -13.87 9.59
CA ALA A 3 -6.73 -12.41 9.59
C ALA A 3 -6.03 -11.94 10.87
N VAL A 4 -5.50 -10.71 10.81
CA VAL A 4 -5.00 -9.99 11.98
C VAL A 4 -6.02 -8.93 12.37
N VAL A 5 -6.69 -9.13 13.50
CA VAL A 5 -7.75 -8.25 14.01
C VAL A 5 -7.21 -7.39 15.15
N VAL A 6 -7.57 -6.12 15.14
CA VAL A 6 -7.34 -5.19 16.27
C VAL A 6 -8.68 -4.92 16.92
N TYR A 7 -8.80 -5.20 18.21
CA TYR A 7 -10.04 -5.02 18.97
C TYR A 7 -10.12 -3.70 19.72
N GLU A 8 -8.94 -3.14 20.05
CA GLU A 8 -8.79 -1.88 20.77
C GLU A 8 -7.44 -1.24 20.46
N VAL A 9 -7.31 0.03 20.71
CA VAL A 9 -6.04 0.76 20.53
C VAL A 9 -4.93 0.18 21.42
N GLY A 10 -3.69 0.21 20.93
CA GLY A 10 -2.54 -0.23 21.73
C GLY A 10 -1.31 -0.62 20.91
N GLY A 11 -0.41 -1.34 21.58
CA GLY A 11 0.86 -1.81 21.03
C GLY A 11 0.72 -2.98 20.06
N VAL A 12 1.83 -3.58 19.69
CA VAL A 12 1.89 -4.73 18.78
C VAL A 12 1.17 -5.97 19.34
N ASP A 13 1.02 -6.05 20.64
CA ASP A 13 0.25 -7.06 21.37
C ASP A 13 -1.24 -7.07 21.02
N LYS A 14 -1.77 -5.98 20.45
CA LYS A 14 -3.15 -5.86 19.99
C LYS A 14 -3.40 -6.44 18.60
N LEU A 15 -2.37 -6.89 17.90
CA LEU A 15 -2.48 -7.56 16.61
C LEU A 15 -2.81 -9.04 16.81
N MET A 16 -4.10 -9.37 16.79
CA MET A 16 -4.59 -10.73 17.09
C MET A 16 -4.73 -11.55 15.81
N TYR A 17 -3.82 -12.50 15.58
CA TYR A 17 -3.91 -13.43 14.45
C TYR A 17 -4.88 -14.56 14.77
N GLN A 18 -5.96 -14.66 13.99
CA GLN A 18 -7.05 -15.59 14.28
C GLN A 18 -7.87 -15.98 13.06
N ASP A 19 -8.77 -16.93 13.22
CA ASP A 19 -9.80 -17.26 12.24
C ASP A 19 -10.99 -16.29 12.36
N VAL A 20 -11.44 -15.78 11.21
CA VAL A 20 -12.62 -14.95 11.08
C VAL A 20 -13.51 -15.47 9.94
N PRO A 21 -14.81 -15.16 9.92
CA PRO A 21 -15.68 -15.51 8.81
C PRO A 21 -15.18 -14.91 7.48
N MET A 22 -15.38 -15.62 6.38
CA MET A 22 -15.16 -15.10 5.04
C MET A 22 -16.15 -13.98 4.74
N PRO A 23 -15.71 -12.80 4.23
CA PRO A 23 -16.65 -11.75 3.86
C PRO A 23 -17.59 -12.19 2.73
N SER A 24 -18.86 -11.86 2.86
CA SER A 24 -19.85 -12.09 1.81
C SER A 24 -19.82 -10.98 0.78
N VAL A 25 -19.77 -11.34 -0.51
CA VAL A 25 -19.81 -10.37 -1.61
C VAL A 25 -21.17 -9.68 -1.63
N LYS A 26 -21.17 -8.36 -1.83
CA LYS A 26 -22.36 -7.51 -1.92
C LYS A 26 -22.30 -6.66 -3.21
N PRO A 27 -23.45 -6.17 -3.72
CA PRO A 27 -23.49 -5.36 -4.94
C PRO A 27 -22.49 -4.20 -4.92
N GLY A 28 -21.75 -4.01 -6.01
CA GLY A 28 -20.71 -2.98 -6.13
C GLY A 28 -19.37 -3.34 -5.47
N TRP A 29 -19.22 -4.54 -4.89
CA TRP A 29 -18.02 -5.00 -4.20
C TRP A 29 -17.53 -6.32 -4.77
N SER A 30 -16.23 -6.55 -4.69
CA SER A 30 -15.59 -7.80 -5.11
C SER A 30 -14.66 -8.32 -4.03
N LEU A 31 -14.55 -9.65 -3.94
CA LEU A 31 -13.66 -10.35 -3.02
C LEU A 31 -12.32 -10.58 -3.71
N VAL A 32 -11.26 -10.12 -3.08
CA VAL A 32 -9.88 -10.30 -3.53
C VAL A 32 -9.19 -11.29 -2.63
N LYS A 33 -8.59 -12.33 -3.21
CA LYS A 33 -7.64 -13.21 -2.52
C LYS A 33 -6.30 -12.51 -2.44
N VAL A 34 -5.91 -12.11 -1.25
CA VAL A 34 -4.68 -11.37 -0.99
C VAL A 34 -3.46 -12.25 -1.24
N LYS A 35 -2.49 -11.74 -1.95
CA LYS A 35 -1.19 -12.37 -2.23
C LYS A 35 -0.02 -11.63 -1.60
N GLY A 36 -0.25 -10.40 -1.20
CA GLY A 36 0.69 -9.57 -0.47
C GLY A 36 0.11 -8.19 -0.16
N PHE A 37 0.70 -7.54 0.82
CA PHE A 37 0.40 -6.16 1.21
C PHE A 37 1.65 -5.52 1.80
N GLY A 38 1.73 -4.20 1.75
CA GLY A 38 2.73 -3.43 2.47
C GLY A 38 2.32 -3.22 3.93
N ILE A 39 3.29 -2.90 4.77
CA ILE A 39 3.07 -2.46 6.15
C ILE A 39 3.47 -0.99 6.22
N ASN A 40 2.48 -0.13 6.45
CA ASN A 40 2.66 1.31 6.39
C ASN A 40 2.61 1.96 7.77
N ARG A 41 3.23 3.12 7.89
CA ARG A 41 3.25 3.86 9.16
C ARG A 41 1.85 4.33 9.59
N SER A 42 0.94 4.56 8.64
CA SER A 42 -0.44 4.95 8.91
C SER A 42 -1.20 3.90 9.72
N GLU A 43 -0.96 2.62 9.47
CA GLU A 43 -1.60 1.52 10.20
C GLU A 43 -1.09 1.44 11.65
N ILE A 44 0.19 1.79 11.87
CA ILE A 44 0.74 1.92 13.22
C ILE A 44 0.05 3.06 13.97
N PHE A 45 -0.20 4.20 13.30
CA PHE A 45 -0.93 5.31 13.88
C PHE A 45 -2.40 4.93 14.17
N THR A 46 -3.06 4.25 13.25
CA THR A 46 -4.42 3.77 13.46
C THR A 46 -4.51 2.83 14.66
N ARG A 47 -3.64 1.84 14.73
CA ARG A 47 -3.59 0.92 15.87
C ARG A 47 -3.33 1.66 17.20
N ASN A 48 -2.50 2.67 17.20
CA ASN A 48 -2.18 3.47 18.40
C ASN A 48 -3.25 4.51 18.74
N GLY A 49 -4.37 4.58 18.01
CA GLY A 49 -5.48 5.47 18.31
C GLY A 49 -5.39 6.87 17.71
N TYR A 50 -4.41 7.15 16.84
CA TYR A 50 -4.27 8.47 16.21
C TYR A 50 -5.20 8.67 14.98
N SER A 51 -6.03 7.69 14.66
CA SER A 51 -7.05 7.78 13.61
C SER A 51 -8.42 7.75 14.26
N GLU A 52 -8.91 8.90 14.70
CA GLU A 52 -10.12 9.05 15.55
C GLU A 52 -11.41 8.52 14.91
N SER A 53 -11.49 8.51 13.57
CA SER A 53 -12.63 7.99 12.83
C SER A 53 -12.72 6.47 12.82
N VAL A 54 -11.63 5.75 13.07
CA VAL A 54 -11.61 4.29 12.99
C VAL A 54 -12.31 3.67 14.19
N ARG A 55 -13.20 2.72 13.93
CA ARG A 55 -13.91 1.93 14.93
C ARG A 55 -13.37 0.52 14.97
N PHE A 56 -13.08 0.04 16.17
CA PHE A 56 -12.66 -1.33 16.43
C PHE A 56 -13.88 -2.20 16.82
N PRO A 57 -13.87 -3.53 16.55
CA PRO A 57 -12.78 -4.29 15.94
C PRO A 57 -12.57 -3.96 14.46
N ARG A 58 -11.31 -4.07 14.01
CA ARG A 58 -10.93 -3.77 12.63
C ARG A 58 -9.76 -4.66 12.17
N ILE A 59 -9.85 -5.20 10.95
CA ILE A 59 -8.70 -5.73 10.22
C ILE A 59 -8.05 -4.54 9.53
N LEU A 60 -6.78 -4.26 9.87
CA LEU A 60 -6.02 -3.16 9.27
C LEU A 60 -5.49 -3.54 7.89
N GLY A 61 -4.71 -2.64 7.28
CA GLY A 61 -4.10 -2.81 5.97
C GLY A 61 -4.78 -1.93 4.93
N ILE A 62 -4.02 -0.97 4.38
CA ILE A 62 -4.52 0.08 3.47
C ILE A 62 -4.20 -0.18 2.01
N GLU A 63 -3.53 -1.28 1.70
CA GLU A 63 -3.18 -1.67 0.34
C GLU A 63 -3.13 -3.20 0.21
N CYS A 64 -3.34 -3.69 -0.99
CA CYS A 64 -3.08 -5.10 -1.30
C CYS A 64 -2.76 -5.33 -2.77
N VAL A 65 -2.12 -6.46 -3.01
CA VAL A 65 -2.02 -7.09 -4.33
C VAL A 65 -2.60 -8.49 -4.23
N GLY A 66 -3.27 -8.93 -5.29
CA GLY A 66 -3.92 -10.23 -5.23
C GLY A 66 -4.58 -10.62 -6.55
N VAL A 67 -5.53 -11.52 -6.44
CA VAL A 67 -6.38 -11.96 -7.56
C VAL A 67 -7.84 -11.85 -7.19
N ILE A 68 -8.67 -11.54 -8.16
CA ILE A 68 -10.13 -11.59 -7.97
C ILE A 68 -10.55 -13.02 -7.66
N GLU A 69 -11.17 -13.21 -6.51
CA GLU A 69 -11.78 -14.49 -6.11
C GLU A 69 -13.24 -14.55 -6.56
N LYS A 70 -14.01 -13.48 -6.28
CA LYS A 70 -15.41 -13.36 -6.66
C LYS A 70 -15.74 -11.90 -6.95
N SER A 71 -16.47 -11.64 -8.01
CA SER A 71 -16.77 -10.28 -8.48
C SER A 71 -18.27 -10.07 -8.68
N THR A 72 -18.72 -8.82 -8.50
CA THR A 72 -20.02 -8.32 -8.94
C THR A 72 -19.92 -7.49 -10.24
N ASP A 73 -18.72 -7.37 -10.80
CA ASP A 73 -18.45 -6.72 -12.10
C ASP A 73 -17.47 -7.60 -12.91
N GLU A 74 -17.91 -8.80 -13.28
CA GLU A 74 -17.06 -9.76 -13.98
C GLU A 74 -16.57 -9.29 -15.35
N LYS A 75 -17.26 -8.31 -15.94
CA LYS A 75 -16.82 -7.71 -17.21
C LYS A 75 -15.50 -6.96 -17.04
N ARG A 76 -15.32 -6.21 -15.98
CA ARG A 76 -14.11 -5.43 -15.67
C ARG A 76 -13.14 -6.19 -14.76
N LEU A 77 -13.67 -6.99 -13.85
CA LEU A 77 -12.96 -7.72 -12.80
C LEU A 77 -13.26 -9.23 -12.89
N PRO A 78 -12.90 -9.92 -13.97
CA PRO A 78 -13.13 -11.36 -14.07
C PRO A 78 -12.32 -12.12 -13.02
N PRO A 79 -12.80 -13.26 -12.52
CA PRO A 79 -12.08 -14.11 -11.57
C PRO A 79 -10.65 -14.43 -12.03
N ARG A 80 -9.72 -14.55 -11.08
CA ARG A 80 -8.27 -14.79 -11.28
C ARG A 80 -7.49 -13.64 -11.90
N THR A 81 -8.12 -12.51 -12.22
CA THR A 81 -7.39 -11.32 -12.68
C THR A 81 -6.46 -10.80 -11.57
N LYS A 82 -5.21 -10.51 -11.93
CA LYS A 82 -4.26 -9.83 -11.03
C LYS A 82 -4.73 -8.39 -10.79
N VAL A 83 -4.77 -7.99 -9.53
CA VAL A 83 -5.26 -6.67 -9.12
C VAL A 83 -4.38 -6.06 -8.04
N VAL A 84 -4.47 -4.74 -7.95
CA VAL A 84 -3.98 -3.94 -6.83
C VAL A 84 -5.11 -3.09 -6.29
N SER A 85 -5.05 -2.76 -5.01
CA SER A 85 -5.91 -1.77 -4.38
C SER A 85 -5.12 -0.99 -3.35
N ILE A 86 -5.48 0.26 -3.16
CA ILE A 86 -4.76 1.20 -2.31
C ILE A 86 -5.73 2.21 -1.71
N MET A 87 -5.57 2.51 -0.43
CA MET A 87 -6.31 3.54 0.31
C MET A 87 -7.84 3.36 0.23
N GLY A 88 -8.60 4.44 0.00
CA GLY A 88 -10.06 4.40 -0.16
C GLY A 88 -10.78 3.86 1.08
N GLU A 89 -10.27 4.18 2.26
CA GLU A 89 -10.80 3.77 3.57
C GLU A 89 -10.65 2.26 3.89
N MET A 90 -9.91 1.50 3.06
CA MET A 90 -9.52 0.11 3.36
C MET A 90 -8.73 0.06 4.68
N GLY A 91 -9.10 -0.82 5.59
CA GLY A 91 -8.49 -0.94 6.92
C GLY A 91 -8.88 0.17 7.89
N ARG A 92 -9.85 1.03 7.53
CA ARG A 92 -10.35 2.17 8.32
C ARG A 92 -11.87 2.11 8.49
N ASP A 93 -12.64 2.43 7.44
CA ASP A 93 -14.09 2.35 7.49
C ASP A 93 -14.61 0.92 7.31
N PHE A 94 -13.88 0.12 6.57
CA PHE A 94 -14.13 -1.32 6.38
C PHE A 94 -12.84 -2.12 6.53
N ASP A 95 -12.96 -3.45 6.68
CA ASP A 95 -11.83 -4.33 6.92
C ASP A 95 -10.81 -4.32 5.79
N GLY A 96 -9.54 -4.30 6.16
CA GLY A 96 -8.40 -4.17 5.27
C GLY A 96 -7.70 -5.47 4.93
N SER A 97 -6.48 -5.31 4.43
CA SER A 97 -5.73 -6.37 3.75
C SER A 97 -4.90 -7.29 4.66
N TYR A 98 -4.87 -7.07 5.99
CA TYR A 98 -4.17 -7.98 6.90
C TYR A 98 -4.93 -9.28 7.09
N ALA A 99 -5.32 -9.91 5.98
CA ALA A 99 -6.12 -11.12 5.92
C ALA A 99 -5.83 -11.91 4.63
N GLU A 100 -6.28 -13.16 4.56
CA GLU A 100 -6.21 -13.95 3.33
C GLU A 100 -7.10 -13.43 2.21
N TYR A 101 -8.20 -12.77 2.58
CA TYR A 101 -9.15 -12.16 1.64
C TYR A 101 -9.60 -10.81 2.15
N VAL A 102 -9.85 -9.89 1.22
CA VAL A 102 -10.41 -8.57 1.49
C VAL A 102 -11.57 -8.29 0.55
N LEU A 103 -12.64 -7.71 1.09
CA LEU A 103 -13.80 -7.28 0.31
C LEU A 103 -13.66 -5.78 0.01
N LEU A 104 -13.65 -5.43 -1.26
CA LEU A 104 -13.34 -4.08 -1.73
C LEU A 104 -14.44 -3.54 -2.66
N PRO A 105 -14.72 -2.22 -2.61
CA PRO A 105 -15.52 -1.56 -3.64
C PRO A 105 -14.89 -1.80 -5.02
N ASN A 106 -15.71 -2.13 -6.02
CA ASN A 106 -15.21 -2.40 -7.36
C ASN A 106 -14.36 -1.24 -7.91
N GLU A 107 -14.77 -0.01 -7.67
CA GLU A 107 -14.07 1.22 -8.13
C GLU A 107 -12.67 1.39 -7.56
N GLN A 108 -12.36 0.76 -6.43
CA GLN A 108 -11.05 0.80 -5.77
C GLN A 108 -10.15 -0.36 -6.19
N ILE A 109 -10.58 -1.19 -7.13
CA ILE A 109 -9.81 -2.33 -7.63
C ILE A 109 -9.27 -2.02 -9.02
N TYR A 110 -7.95 -2.07 -9.17
CA TYR A 110 -7.24 -1.80 -10.41
C TYR A 110 -6.63 -3.08 -10.97
N THR A 111 -6.99 -3.43 -12.21
CA THR A 111 -6.40 -4.59 -12.90
C THR A 111 -4.98 -4.27 -13.34
N VAL A 112 -4.06 -5.24 -13.20
CA VAL A 112 -2.68 -5.07 -13.62
C VAL A 112 -2.20 -6.24 -14.46
N ARG A 113 -1.35 -5.95 -15.46
CA ARG A 113 -0.65 -6.95 -16.27
C ARG A 113 0.83 -6.84 -15.97
N THR A 114 1.38 -7.85 -15.32
CA THR A 114 2.77 -7.85 -14.91
C THR A 114 3.27 -9.26 -14.62
N ASP A 115 4.58 -9.48 -14.83
CA ASP A 115 5.29 -10.71 -14.47
C ASP A 115 6.05 -10.57 -13.13
N LEU A 116 5.91 -9.45 -12.45
CA LEU A 116 6.51 -9.24 -11.13
C LEU A 116 6.01 -10.30 -10.14
N SER A 117 6.91 -10.76 -9.29
CA SER A 117 6.55 -11.63 -8.16
C SER A 117 5.66 -10.90 -7.15
N TRP A 118 4.85 -11.62 -6.40
CA TRP A 118 3.95 -11.04 -5.42
C TRP A 118 4.64 -10.16 -4.37
N PRO A 119 5.81 -10.53 -3.82
CA PRO A 119 6.53 -9.66 -2.89
C PRO A 119 6.97 -8.34 -3.51
N ILE A 120 7.42 -8.35 -4.77
CA ILE A 120 7.78 -7.11 -5.48
C ILE A 120 6.54 -6.28 -5.75
N MET A 121 5.45 -6.89 -6.21
CA MET A 121 4.17 -6.18 -6.41
C MET A 121 3.67 -5.54 -5.11
N ALA A 122 3.74 -6.24 -3.99
CA ALA A 122 3.26 -5.75 -2.70
C ALA A 122 4.03 -4.54 -2.16
N ALA A 123 5.26 -4.32 -2.62
CA ALA A 123 6.08 -3.17 -2.25
C ALA A 123 5.75 -1.88 -3.04
N ILE A 124 4.80 -1.95 -3.98
CA ILE A 124 4.57 -0.85 -4.93
C ILE A 124 3.38 0.05 -4.54
N PRO A 125 2.16 -0.44 -4.23
CA PRO A 125 0.96 0.38 -4.33
C PRO A 125 1.05 1.67 -3.51
N GLU A 126 1.11 1.61 -2.18
CA GLU A 126 1.12 2.81 -1.34
C GLU A 126 2.40 3.64 -1.53
N THR A 127 3.55 2.98 -1.49
CA THR A 127 4.86 3.65 -1.49
C THR A 127 5.10 4.41 -2.80
N TYR A 128 4.86 3.77 -3.94
CA TYR A 128 5.07 4.41 -5.25
C TYR A 128 3.94 5.35 -5.64
N HIS A 129 2.69 5.10 -5.21
CA HIS A 129 1.60 6.04 -5.42
C HIS A 129 1.90 7.37 -4.72
N THR A 130 2.28 7.32 -3.46
CA THR A 130 2.68 8.51 -2.68
C THR A 130 3.88 9.23 -3.31
N ALA A 131 4.91 8.48 -3.72
CA ALA A 131 6.07 9.04 -4.39
C ALA A 131 5.72 9.66 -5.76
N PHE A 132 4.87 9.01 -6.54
CA PHE A 132 4.42 9.50 -7.85
C PHE A 132 3.58 10.76 -7.72
N GLY A 133 2.61 10.79 -6.81
CA GLY A 133 1.81 11.98 -6.54
C GLY A 133 2.68 13.17 -6.10
N THR A 134 3.68 12.92 -5.25
CA THR A 134 4.66 13.94 -4.86
C THR A 134 5.43 14.46 -6.07
N LEU A 135 5.92 13.57 -6.94
CA LEU A 135 6.67 13.96 -8.14
C LEU A 135 5.83 14.81 -9.10
N GLN A 136 4.56 14.44 -9.29
CA GLN A 136 3.63 15.19 -10.13
C GLN A 136 3.36 16.60 -9.59
N ASN A 137 3.17 16.72 -8.28
CA ASN A 137 2.87 18.00 -7.63
C ASN A 137 4.07 18.96 -7.60
N LEU A 138 5.29 18.44 -7.52
CA LEU A 138 6.52 19.24 -7.54
C LEU A 138 6.83 19.82 -8.91
N LYS A 139 6.22 19.31 -9.99
CA LYS A 139 6.44 19.77 -11.38
C LYS A 139 7.93 19.83 -11.74
N VAL A 140 8.70 18.80 -11.36
CA VAL A 140 10.13 18.71 -11.61
C VAL A 140 10.42 18.73 -13.11
N GLU A 141 11.48 19.44 -13.51
CA GLU A 141 11.96 19.53 -14.88
C GLU A 141 13.45 19.12 -14.99
N ASN A 142 13.90 18.83 -16.21
CA ASN A 142 15.32 18.58 -16.44
C ASN A 142 16.14 19.87 -16.19
N GLY A 143 17.19 19.74 -15.42
CA GLY A 143 18.03 20.85 -14.96
C GLY A 143 17.80 21.22 -13.50
N ASP A 144 16.73 20.75 -12.89
CA ASP A 144 16.44 21.03 -11.49
C ASP A 144 17.42 20.33 -10.53
N THR A 145 17.55 20.96 -9.37
CA THR A 145 18.22 20.37 -8.20
C THR A 145 17.16 19.97 -7.17
N VAL A 146 17.10 18.70 -6.85
CA VAL A 146 16.07 18.11 -5.94
C VAL A 146 16.72 17.56 -4.68
N LEU A 147 16.24 18.00 -3.52
CA LEU A 147 16.64 17.45 -2.21
C LEU A 147 15.52 16.58 -1.64
N VAL A 148 15.80 15.29 -1.44
CA VAL A 148 14.90 14.35 -0.77
C VAL A 148 15.27 14.25 0.70
N ARG A 149 14.45 14.83 1.57
CA ARG A 149 14.60 14.70 3.02
C ARG A 149 14.12 13.32 3.46
N GLY A 150 14.98 12.59 4.20
CA GLY A 150 14.66 11.22 4.62
C GLY A 150 14.70 10.22 3.46
N ALA A 151 15.65 10.38 2.55
CA ALA A 151 15.79 9.62 1.31
C ALA A 151 15.95 8.10 1.50
N THR A 152 16.29 7.64 2.71
CA THR A 152 16.37 6.21 3.06
C THR A 152 15.03 5.61 3.54
N SER A 153 13.93 6.38 3.54
CA SER A 153 12.58 5.83 3.75
C SER A 153 12.06 5.14 2.49
N GLY A 154 11.06 4.27 2.63
CA GLY A 154 10.43 3.61 1.48
C GLY A 154 9.98 4.60 0.41
N VAL A 155 9.24 5.66 0.80
CA VAL A 155 8.79 6.72 -0.11
C VAL A 155 9.98 7.49 -0.69
N GLY A 156 11.03 7.79 0.11
CA GLY A 156 12.21 8.50 -0.37
C GLY A 156 12.97 7.71 -1.45
N VAL A 157 13.15 6.41 -1.25
CA VAL A 157 13.77 5.51 -2.24
C VAL A 157 12.90 5.40 -3.49
N ALA A 158 11.59 5.22 -3.35
CA ALA A 158 10.67 5.15 -4.49
C ALA A 158 10.67 6.44 -5.28
N PHE A 159 10.65 7.61 -4.60
CA PHE A 159 10.74 8.91 -5.25
C PHE A 159 12.05 9.07 -6.04
N ALA A 160 13.19 8.71 -5.44
CA ALA A 160 14.49 8.78 -6.10
C ALA A 160 14.55 7.91 -7.37
N LYS A 161 14.01 6.69 -7.30
CA LYS A 161 13.91 5.78 -8.45
C LYS A 161 13.01 6.33 -9.55
N LEU A 162 11.83 6.83 -9.21
CA LEU A 162 10.91 7.45 -10.18
C LEU A 162 11.54 8.68 -10.83
N LEU A 163 12.20 9.52 -10.04
CA LEU A 163 12.86 10.73 -10.51
C LEU A 163 13.96 10.38 -11.54
N LYS A 164 14.86 9.46 -11.19
CA LYS A 164 15.93 9.00 -12.08
C LYS A 164 15.42 8.34 -13.36
N ALA A 165 14.32 7.57 -13.26
CA ALA A 165 13.71 6.92 -14.42
C ALA A 165 13.06 7.91 -15.39
N ARG A 166 12.60 9.07 -14.90
CA ARG A 166 11.85 10.04 -15.69
C ARG A 166 12.68 11.22 -16.19
N TYR A 167 13.70 11.62 -15.45
CA TYR A 167 14.49 12.82 -15.71
C TYR A 167 15.98 12.52 -15.74
N SER A 168 16.61 12.66 -16.88
CA SER A 168 18.04 12.33 -17.08
C SER A 168 19.02 13.42 -16.64
N LYS A 169 18.52 14.67 -16.45
CA LYS A 169 19.37 15.85 -16.16
C LYS A 169 19.00 16.53 -14.84
N VAL A 170 18.49 15.77 -13.86
CA VAL A 170 18.20 16.28 -12.51
C VAL A 170 19.35 15.94 -11.56
N GLN A 171 19.78 16.94 -10.77
CA GLN A 171 20.70 16.72 -9.66
C GLN A 171 19.90 16.29 -8.43
N LEU A 172 20.14 15.06 -7.98
CA LEU A 172 19.42 14.50 -6.83
C LEU A 172 20.31 14.41 -5.60
N TYR A 173 19.88 15.05 -4.53
CA TYR A 173 20.49 14.96 -3.22
C TYR A 173 19.54 14.26 -2.25
N GLY A 174 20.08 13.43 -1.36
CA GLY A 174 19.31 12.75 -0.32
C GLY A 174 19.88 13.04 1.06
N SER A 175 19.02 13.30 2.05
CA SER A 175 19.44 13.37 3.44
C SER A 175 19.05 12.11 4.21
N THR A 176 19.91 11.72 5.17
CA THR A 176 19.65 10.62 6.10
C THR A 176 20.13 10.98 7.50
N ARG A 177 19.48 10.41 8.52
CA ARG A 177 19.93 10.55 9.92
C ARG A 177 21.04 9.59 10.30
N SER A 178 21.35 8.61 9.44
CA SER A 178 22.35 7.58 9.71
C SER A 178 23.28 7.41 8.53
N MET A 179 24.55 7.66 8.71
CA MET A 179 25.58 7.48 7.68
C MET A 179 25.78 6.01 7.29
N ASN A 180 25.40 5.06 8.13
CA ASN A 180 25.43 3.63 7.81
C ASN A 180 24.54 3.25 6.62
N LYS A 181 23.60 4.12 6.25
CA LYS A 181 22.70 3.95 5.10
C LYS A 181 23.18 4.65 3.83
N ARG A 182 24.38 5.25 3.85
CA ARG A 182 24.89 6.03 2.72
C ARG A 182 25.02 5.20 1.45
N GLU A 183 25.60 4.01 1.55
CA GLU A 183 25.81 3.14 0.39
C GLU A 183 24.50 2.67 -0.23
N GLN A 184 23.53 2.30 0.60
CA GLN A 184 22.19 1.93 0.13
C GLN A 184 21.48 3.09 -0.58
N LEU A 185 21.69 4.32 -0.10
CA LEU A 185 21.11 5.50 -0.73
C LEU A 185 21.77 5.83 -2.07
N LEU A 186 23.08 5.63 -2.20
CA LEU A 186 23.80 5.85 -3.44
C LEU A 186 23.47 4.81 -4.52
N ALA A 187 23.10 3.58 -4.09
CA ALA A 187 22.67 2.50 -4.97
C ALA A 187 21.22 2.62 -5.45
N ALA A 188 20.39 3.41 -4.78
CA ALA A 188 18.99 3.63 -5.13
C ALA A 188 18.84 4.71 -6.21
#